data_a96db78875d89204e9c718d65fa723a0
#
_entry.id   a96db78875d89204e9c718d65fa723a0
#
_cell.length_a   1.000
_cell.length_b   1.000
_cell.length_c   1.000
_cell.angle_alpha   90.00
_cell.angle_beta   90.00
_cell.angle_gamma   90.00
#
_symmetry.space_group_name_H-M   'P 1'
#
loop_
_entity.id
_entity.type
_entity.pdbx_description
1 polymer ?
#
loop_
_entity_poly.entity_id
_entity_poly.type
_entity_poly.pdbx_seq_one_letter_code
_entity_poly.pdbx_strand_id
1 'polypeptide(L)'
;MNKRLAIIVPYRDREEHLSRFVPHMDKFLSDKDIDFKIFVIEQGNERPFNRGRLLNVGYKIALEQKYHYFCFHDVDMLPEDNTCDYSWVDRPTHIAARLSKFNYRLVYPEYFSGVTLFNEEHFEWINGYSNKYWGWGFEDDDLLYRCRKKGVPLAEQYTV
;
A
#
# COMPACT_ATOMS: atom_id res chain seq x y z
N MET A 1 -10.14 5.99 20.58
CA MET A 1 -8.73 5.62 20.35
C MET A 1 -8.35 6.09 18.96
N ASN A 2 -7.26 6.87 18.85
CA ASN A 2 -6.73 7.21 17.53
C ASN A 2 -6.25 5.95 16.83
N LYS A 3 -6.62 5.77 15.58
CA LYS A 3 -6.17 4.65 14.74
C LYS A 3 -4.76 4.92 14.27
N ARG A 4 -3.88 3.92 14.33
CA ARG A 4 -2.45 4.03 13.95
C ARG A 4 -2.22 3.42 12.58
N LEU A 5 -1.56 4.17 11.71
CA LEU A 5 -1.22 3.78 10.35
C LEU A 5 0.16 3.11 10.27
N ALA A 6 0.24 1.93 9.68
CA ALA A 6 1.50 1.35 9.22
C ALA A 6 1.66 1.57 7.72
N ILE A 7 2.69 2.29 7.31
CA ILE A 7 3.09 2.40 5.89
C ILE A 7 4.14 1.33 5.62
N ILE A 8 3.79 0.33 4.83
CA ILE A 8 4.60 -0.86 4.57
C ILE A 8 5.20 -0.75 3.18
N VAL A 9 6.52 -0.69 3.11
CA VAL A 9 7.29 -0.47 1.89
C VAL A 9 8.12 -1.71 1.57
N PRO A 10 7.81 -2.47 0.51
CA PRO A 10 8.65 -3.56 0.04
C PRO A 10 9.90 -2.99 -0.61
N TYR A 11 11.08 -3.50 -0.23
CA TYR A 11 12.33 -2.86 -0.58
C TYR A 11 13.42 -3.84 -1.01
N ARG A 12 14.17 -3.48 -2.04
CA ARG A 12 15.49 -4.00 -2.38
C ARG A 12 16.17 -3.06 -3.40
N ASP A 13 17.41 -2.67 -3.14
CA ASP A 13 18.29 -1.92 -4.05
C ASP A 13 17.64 -0.64 -4.64
N ARG A 14 16.96 0.14 -3.81
CA ARG A 14 16.25 1.39 -4.18
C ARG A 14 16.64 2.54 -3.25
N GLU A 15 17.92 2.68 -2.92
CA GLU A 15 18.41 3.66 -1.94
C GLU A 15 18.05 5.10 -2.31
N GLU A 16 18.18 5.47 -3.58
CA GLU A 16 17.83 6.80 -4.06
C GLU A 16 16.32 7.09 -3.87
N HIS A 17 15.45 6.12 -4.15
CA HIS A 17 14.01 6.27 -3.93
C HIS A 17 13.69 6.37 -2.44
N LEU A 18 14.27 5.50 -1.61
CA LEU A 18 14.03 5.50 -0.17
C LEU A 18 14.49 6.79 0.50
N SER A 19 15.64 7.35 0.07
CA SER A 19 16.18 8.60 0.60
C SER A 19 15.29 9.82 0.30
N ARG A 20 14.49 9.75 -0.77
CA ARG A 20 13.46 10.76 -1.10
C ARG A 20 12.13 10.47 -0.43
N PHE A 21 11.75 9.20 -0.37
CA PHE A 21 10.46 8.74 0.13
C PHE A 21 10.24 9.10 1.60
N VAL A 22 11.17 8.72 2.49
CA VAL A 22 10.99 8.91 3.93
C VAL A 22 10.78 10.38 4.30
N PRO A 23 11.68 11.33 3.93
CA PRO A 23 11.46 12.73 4.29
C PRO A 23 10.23 13.34 3.61
N HIS A 24 9.86 12.88 2.40
CA HIS A 24 8.64 13.34 1.74
C HIS A 24 7.40 12.92 2.52
N MET A 25 7.31 11.65 2.92
CA MET A 25 6.16 11.13 3.69
C MET A 25 6.06 11.79 5.07
N ASP A 26 7.18 11.96 5.76
CA ASP A 26 7.21 12.66 7.05
C ASP A 26 6.68 14.09 6.91
N LYS A 27 7.14 14.83 5.90
CA LYS A 27 6.64 16.18 5.63
C LYS A 27 5.17 16.19 5.21
N PHE A 28 4.77 15.28 4.32
CA PHE A 28 3.41 15.21 3.79
C PHE A 28 2.36 14.89 4.86
N LEU A 29 2.73 14.07 5.84
CA LEU A 29 1.82 13.63 6.91
C LEU A 29 1.97 14.43 8.20
N SER A 30 2.99 15.30 8.34
CA SER A 30 3.27 16.05 9.57
C SER A 30 2.12 16.96 10.01
N ASP A 31 1.40 17.55 9.06
CA ASP A 31 0.29 18.48 9.32
C ASP A 31 -1.08 17.75 9.39
N LYS A 32 -1.08 16.43 9.28
CA LYS A 32 -2.27 15.61 9.35
C LYS A 32 -2.33 14.93 10.72
N ASP A 33 -3.52 14.87 11.31
CA ASP A 33 -3.73 14.17 12.58
C ASP A 33 -3.72 12.63 12.41
N ILE A 34 -2.56 12.12 11.93
CA ILE A 34 -2.33 10.70 11.66
C ILE A 34 -1.10 10.22 12.44
N ASP A 35 -1.30 9.31 13.40
CA ASP A 35 -0.22 8.58 14.05
C ASP A 35 0.25 7.48 13.09
N PHE A 36 1.44 7.64 12.51
CA PHE A 36 1.96 6.70 11.51
C PHE A 36 3.39 6.26 11.78
N LYS A 37 3.75 5.14 11.16
CA LYS A 37 5.14 4.65 11.08
C LYS A 37 5.40 3.99 9.75
N ILE A 38 6.60 4.22 9.21
CA ILE A 38 7.07 3.58 7.99
C ILE A 38 7.84 2.30 8.34
N PHE A 39 7.44 1.18 7.73
CA PHE A 39 8.08 -0.12 7.83
C PHE A 39 8.70 -0.47 6.49
N VAL A 40 10.01 -0.39 6.40
CA VAL A 40 10.76 -0.80 5.20
C VAL A 40 11.11 -2.27 5.33
N ILE A 41 10.58 -3.09 4.44
CA ILE A 41 10.73 -4.55 4.47
C ILE A 41 11.65 -4.97 3.34
N GLU A 42 12.90 -5.24 3.68
CA GLU A 42 13.95 -5.56 2.72
C GLU A 42 13.99 -7.07 2.39
N GLN A 43 14.09 -7.39 1.10
CA GLN A 43 14.37 -8.75 0.66
C GLN A 43 15.88 -9.01 0.65
N GLY A 44 16.38 -9.74 1.66
CA GLY A 44 17.81 -10.00 1.87
C GLY A 44 18.41 -11.17 1.06
N ASN A 45 17.71 -11.69 0.04
CA ASN A 45 18.22 -12.76 -0.82
C ASN A 45 18.17 -12.37 -2.30
N GLU A 46 18.88 -13.14 -3.15
CA GLU A 46 19.01 -12.87 -4.59
C GLU A 46 17.89 -13.48 -5.47
N ARG A 47 16.87 -14.09 -4.84
CA ARG A 47 15.73 -14.59 -5.61
C ARG A 47 15.01 -13.44 -6.33
N PRO A 48 14.22 -13.70 -7.37
CA PRO A 48 13.35 -12.68 -7.93
C PRO A 48 12.57 -11.96 -6.83
N PHE A 49 12.31 -10.67 -6.99
CA PHE A 49 11.63 -9.86 -5.98
C PHE A 49 10.21 -10.38 -5.72
N ASN A 50 9.82 -10.52 -4.45
CA ASN A 50 8.48 -10.97 -4.09
C ASN A 50 7.77 -9.91 -3.27
N ARG A 51 7.21 -8.92 -3.96
CA ARG A 51 6.53 -7.77 -3.37
C ARG A 51 5.40 -8.19 -2.43
N GLY A 52 4.50 -9.07 -2.87
CA GLY A 52 3.36 -9.51 -2.07
C GLY A 52 3.78 -10.18 -0.75
N ARG A 53 4.83 -11.00 -0.79
CA ARG A 53 5.36 -11.65 0.42
C ARG A 53 5.96 -10.65 1.40
N LEU A 54 6.70 -9.66 0.92
CA LEU A 54 7.27 -8.60 1.76
C LEU A 54 6.17 -7.77 2.43
N LEU A 55 5.10 -7.44 1.69
CA LEU A 55 3.95 -6.72 2.22
C LEU A 55 3.22 -7.53 3.31
N ASN A 56 3.06 -8.84 3.12
CA ASN A 56 2.49 -9.72 4.14
C ASN A 56 3.37 -9.79 5.40
N VAL A 57 4.68 -9.83 5.25
CA VAL A 57 5.64 -9.80 6.39
C VAL A 57 5.51 -8.48 7.15
N GLY A 58 5.52 -7.36 6.43
CA GLY A 58 5.37 -6.03 7.02
C GLY A 58 4.03 -5.87 7.75
N TYR A 59 2.94 -6.38 7.17
CA TYR A 59 1.63 -6.42 7.82
C TYR A 59 1.69 -7.13 9.18
N LYS A 60 2.26 -8.34 9.24
CA LYS A 60 2.38 -9.10 10.49
C LYS A 60 3.18 -8.36 11.55
N ILE A 61 4.34 -7.80 11.17
CA ILE A 61 5.19 -7.02 12.09
C ILE A 61 4.42 -5.79 12.63
N ALA A 62 3.72 -5.08 11.77
CA ALA A 62 2.94 -3.90 12.16
C ALA A 62 1.76 -4.28 13.06
N LEU A 63 1.07 -5.39 12.78
CA LEU A 63 -0.03 -5.91 13.59
C LEU A 63 0.42 -6.26 15.00
N GLU A 64 1.56 -6.94 15.16
CA GLU A 64 2.17 -7.24 16.47
C GLU A 64 2.51 -5.97 17.25
N GLN A 65 2.86 -4.88 16.55
CA GLN A 65 3.11 -3.55 17.15
C GLN A 65 1.85 -2.70 17.36
N LYS A 66 0.65 -3.30 17.19
CA LYS A 66 -0.66 -2.67 17.46
C LYS A 66 -0.98 -1.51 16.52
N TYR A 67 -0.63 -1.62 15.24
CA TYR A 67 -1.17 -0.79 14.18
C TYR A 67 -2.55 -1.29 13.77
N HIS A 68 -3.42 -0.40 13.27
CA HIS A 68 -4.83 -0.69 13.07
C HIS A 68 -5.25 -0.69 11.60
N TYR A 69 -4.50 0.03 10.77
CA TYR A 69 -4.69 0.03 9.33
C TYR A 69 -3.35 0.17 8.62
N PHE A 70 -3.30 -0.25 7.37
CA PHE A 70 -2.08 -0.56 6.67
C PHE A 70 -2.10 0.06 5.29
N CYS A 71 -1.07 0.83 4.97
CA CYS A 71 -0.82 1.34 3.63
C CYS A 71 0.27 0.49 2.99
N PHE A 72 -0.07 -0.26 1.96
CA PHE A 72 0.88 -0.98 1.13
C PHE A 72 1.38 -0.01 0.06
N HIS A 73 2.66 0.35 0.13
CA HIS A 73 3.18 1.53 -0.54
C HIS A 73 4.47 1.25 -1.30
N ASP A 74 4.49 1.53 -2.60
CA ASP A 74 5.72 1.44 -3.39
C ASP A 74 6.64 2.63 -3.08
N VAL A 75 7.94 2.36 -3.00
CA VAL A 75 8.96 3.34 -2.59
C VAL A 75 9.17 4.48 -3.60
N ASP A 76 8.74 4.30 -4.83
CA ASP A 76 8.83 5.26 -5.94
C ASP A 76 7.54 6.07 -6.19
N MET A 77 6.54 5.89 -5.34
CA MET A 77 5.29 6.66 -5.35
C MET A 77 5.35 7.75 -4.30
N LEU A 78 5.08 8.99 -4.68
CA LEU A 78 5.06 10.13 -3.77
C LEU A 78 3.72 10.86 -3.90
N PRO A 79 2.95 11.05 -2.80
CA PRO A 79 1.74 11.85 -2.85
C PRO A 79 2.08 13.31 -3.21
N GLU A 80 1.35 13.89 -4.16
CA GLU A 80 1.63 15.24 -4.66
C GLU A 80 0.73 16.30 -3.99
N ASP A 81 -0.49 15.93 -3.61
CA ASP A 81 -1.45 16.85 -3.03
C ASP A 81 -2.40 16.19 -2.00
N ASN A 82 -3.25 16.99 -1.38
CA ASN A 82 -4.15 16.56 -0.32
C ASN A 82 -5.31 15.64 -0.77
N THR A 83 -5.46 15.36 -2.06
CA THR A 83 -6.40 14.33 -2.54
C THR A 83 -5.91 12.93 -2.22
N CYS A 84 -4.60 12.78 -1.96
CA CYS A 84 -4.01 11.55 -1.42
C CYS A 84 -4.30 11.47 0.08
N ASP A 85 -5.44 10.89 0.44
CA ASP A 85 -5.90 10.78 1.82
C ASP A 85 -5.42 9.47 2.46
N TYR A 86 -4.59 9.60 3.51
CA TYR A 86 -4.05 8.50 4.31
C TYR A 86 -4.79 8.28 5.63
N SER A 87 -5.94 8.91 5.83
CA SER A 87 -6.76 8.73 7.02
C SER A 87 -7.31 7.30 7.13
N TRP A 88 -7.87 6.98 8.31
CA TRP A 88 -8.51 5.69 8.54
C TRP A 88 -9.57 5.37 7.49
N VAL A 89 -9.57 4.11 7.01
CA VAL A 89 -10.50 3.62 6.00
C VAL A 89 -11.38 2.48 6.56
N ASP A 90 -12.68 2.55 6.30
CA ASP A 90 -13.65 1.49 6.61
C ASP A 90 -13.68 0.39 5.55
N ARG A 91 -13.09 0.64 4.38
CA ARG A 91 -12.98 -0.27 3.24
C ARG A 91 -11.68 -0.09 2.48
N PRO A 92 -11.20 -1.11 1.74
CA PRO A 92 -9.99 -0.97 0.95
C PRO A 92 -10.06 0.20 -0.03
N THR A 93 -9.03 1.04 0.00
CA THR A 93 -8.96 2.29 -0.75
C THR A 93 -7.69 2.32 -1.58
N HIS A 94 -7.79 2.68 -2.87
CA HIS A 94 -6.67 2.87 -3.76
C HIS A 94 -6.29 4.36 -3.85
N ILE A 95 -5.12 4.72 -3.34
CA ILE A 95 -4.63 6.11 -3.37
C ILE A 95 -3.94 6.42 -4.71
N ALA A 96 -3.09 5.51 -5.22
CA ALA A 96 -2.32 5.72 -6.45
C ALA A 96 -3.12 5.45 -7.73
N ALA A 97 -4.41 5.77 -7.75
CA ALA A 97 -5.27 5.55 -8.92
C ALA A 97 -4.87 6.46 -10.11
N ARG A 98 -4.32 7.63 -9.83
CA ARG A 98 -3.94 8.64 -10.82
C ARG A 98 -2.47 8.99 -10.69
N LEU A 99 -1.68 8.67 -11.71
CA LEU A 99 -0.23 8.88 -11.71
C LEU A 99 0.17 10.00 -12.67
N SER A 100 1.08 10.88 -12.22
CA SER A 100 1.60 11.98 -13.03
C SER A 100 2.21 11.50 -14.36
N LYS A 101 2.94 10.38 -14.35
CA LYS A 101 3.50 9.77 -15.57
C LYS A 101 2.46 9.34 -16.61
N PHE A 102 1.19 9.23 -16.24
CA PHE A 102 0.04 8.96 -17.12
C PHE A 102 -0.90 10.15 -17.23
N ASN A 103 -0.41 11.37 -17.00
CA ASN A 103 -1.22 12.60 -17.02
C ASN A 103 -2.45 12.51 -16.12
N TYR A 104 -2.31 11.90 -14.93
CA TYR A 104 -3.36 11.70 -13.93
C TYR A 104 -4.59 10.94 -14.45
N ARG A 105 -4.42 10.14 -15.50
CA ARG A 105 -5.47 9.23 -15.98
C ARG A 105 -5.33 7.88 -15.29
N LEU A 106 -6.45 7.20 -15.12
CA LEU A 106 -6.44 5.81 -14.66
C LEU A 106 -5.68 4.95 -15.67
N VAL A 107 -4.75 4.13 -15.19
CA VAL A 107 -3.86 3.30 -16.04
C VAL A 107 -4.67 2.30 -16.85
N TYR A 108 -5.60 1.61 -16.18
CA TYR A 108 -6.64 0.74 -16.75
C TYR A 108 -7.77 0.59 -15.71
N PRO A 109 -9.00 0.17 -16.13
CA PRO A 109 -10.18 0.18 -15.25
C PRO A 109 -10.02 -0.58 -13.94
N GLU A 110 -9.17 -1.61 -13.91
CA GLU A 110 -8.96 -2.48 -12.76
C GLU A 110 -7.61 -2.24 -12.06
N TYR A 111 -6.96 -1.11 -12.35
CA TYR A 111 -5.69 -0.76 -11.72
C TYR A 111 -5.84 -0.57 -10.22
N PHE A 112 -5.15 -1.39 -9.44
CA PHE A 112 -5.21 -1.40 -7.97
C PHE A 112 -3.81 -1.56 -7.36
N SER A 113 -2.82 -0.87 -7.91
CA SER A 113 -1.40 -1.02 -7.59
C SER A 113 -0.80 0.25 -6.98
N GLY A 114 0.42 0.14 -6.50
CA GLY A 114 1.26 1.24 -6.03
C GLY A 114 1.00 1.66 -4.61
N VAL A 115 -0.17 2.20 -4.29
CA VAL A 115 -0.53 2.65 -2.94
C VAL A 115 -1.97 2.26 -2.62
N THR A 116 -2.15 1.34 -1.68
CA THR A 116 -3.46 0.86 -1.24
C THR A 116 -3.57 0.85 0.28
N LEU A 117 -4.73 1.26 0.80
CA LEU A 117 -5.07 1.23 2.22
C LEU A 117 -6.03 0.10 2.54
N PHE A 118 -5.76 -0.59 3.63
CA PHE A 118 -6.62 -1.64 4.19
C PHE A 118 -6.74 -1.49 5.71
N ASN A 119 -7.91 -1.79 6.27
CA ASN A 119 -8.01 -2.14 7.67
C ASN A 119 -7.67 -3.62 7.88
N GLU A 120 -7.46 -4.00 9.15
CA GLU A 120 -7.11 -5.36 9.55
C GLU A 120 -8.16 -6.38 9.09
N GLU A 121 -9.44 -6.10 9.35
CA GLU A 121 -10.55 -7.02 9.06
C GLU A 121 -10.59 -7.41 7.58
N HIS A 122 -10.56 -6.45 6.67
CA HIS A 122 -10.63 -6.72 5.23
C HIS A 122 -9.37 -7.42 4.71
N PHE A 123 -8.19 -7.02 5.20
CA PHE A 123 -6.93 -7.65 4.76
C PHE A 123 -6.84 -9.12 5.19
N GLU A 124 -7.28 -9.43 6.40
CA GLU A 124 -7.36 -10.81 6.88
C GLU A 124 -8.42 -11.62 6.16
N TRP A 125 -9.60 -11.04 5.93
CA TRP A 125 -10.68 -11.73 5.22
C TRP A 125 -10.28 -12.19 3.83
N ILE A 126 -9.52 -11.39 3.09
CA ILE A 126 -9.01 -11.79 1.77
C ILE A 126 -7.77 -12.69 1.85
N ASN A 127 -7.24 -12.94 3.05
CA ASN A 127 -5.99 -13.67 3.30
C ASN A 127 -4.76 -13.00 2.66
N GLY A 128 -4.71 -11.66 2.71
CA GLY A 128 -3.61 -10.84 2.26
C GLY A 128 -3.20 -11.02 0.79
N TYR A 129 -1.96 -10.68 0.49
CA TYR A 129 -1.35 -10.92 -0.82
C TYR A 129 -1.01 -12.40 -1.02
N SER A 130 -0.95 -12.85 -2.27
CA SER A 130 -0.34 -14.14 -2.59
C SER A 130 1.17 -14.09 -2.43
N ASN A 131 1.74 -15.12 -1.79
CA ASN A 131 3.20 -15.28 -1.68
C ASN A 131 3.85 -15.91 -2.92
N LYS A 132 3.07 -16.20 -3.98
CA LYS A 132 3.50 -17.03 -5.12
C LYS A 132 4.03 -16.23 -6.30
N TYR A 133 3.82 -14.91 -6.34
CA TYR A 133 4.29 -14.05 -7.42
C TYR A 133 5.74 -13.63 -7.18
N TRP A 134 6.62 -14.10 -8.05
CA TRP A 134 8.04 -13.80 -8.06
C TRP A 134 8.39 -13.00 -9.31
N GLY A 135 9.13 -11.92 -9.14
CA GLY A 135 9.43 -10.97 -10.20
C GLY A 135 8.38 -9.86 -10.25
N TRP A 136 8.09 -9.39 -11.46
CA TRP A 136 7.21 -8.24 -11.65
C TRP A 136 5.80 -8.65 -12.09
N GLY A 137 4.80 -8.09 -11.39
CA GLY A 137 3.40 -8.07 -11.84
C GLY A 137 2.49 -9.15 -11.26
N PHE A 138 1.19 -8.93 -11.43
CA PHE A 138 0.04 -9.78 -11.10
C PHE A 138 -0.35 -9.91 -9.62
N GLU A 139 0.50 -9.59 -8.66
CA GLU A 139 0.16 -9.69 -7.23
C GLU A 139 -0.93 -8.68 -6.83
N ASP A 140 -0.96 -7.51 -7.46
CA ASP A 140 -1.97 -6.47 -7.22
C ASP A 140 -3.31 -6.82 -7.88
N ASP A 141 -3.27 -7.38 -9.09
CA ASP A 141 -4.46 -7.88 -9.79
C ASP A 141 -5.08 -9.05 -9.00
N ASP A 142 -4.25 -9.95 -8.45
CA ASP A 142 -4.70 -11.04 -7.56
C ASP A 142 -5.31 -10.48 -6.27
N LEU A 143 -4.73 -9.43 -5.68
CA LEU A 143 -5.29 -8.77 -4.50
C LEU A 143 -6.70 -8.23 -4.78
N LEU A 144 -6.88 -7.51 -5.88
CA LEU A 144 -8.18 -7.00 -6.31
C LEU A 144 -9.18 -8.15 -6.56
N TYR A 145 -8.75 -9.21 -7.24
CA TYR A 145 -9.56 -10.40 -7.46
C TYR A 145 -10.00 -11.03 -6.15
N ARG A 146 -9.13 -11.14 -5.13
CA ARG A 146 -9.46 -11.64 -3.80
C ARG A 146 -10.51 -10.79 -3.11
N CYS A 147 -10.39 -9.46 -3.18
CA CYS A 147 -11.42 -8.55 -2.66
C CYS A 147 -12.78 -8.83 -3.29
N ARG A 148 -12.84 -8.88 -4.62
CA ARG A 148 -14.09 -9.16 -5.36
C ARG A 148 -14.68 -10.52 -5.05
N LYS A 149 -13.85 -11.56 -5.04
CA LYS A 149 -14.27 -12.94 -4.73
C LYS A 149 -14.85 -13.08 -3.32
N LYS A 150 -14.37 -12.29 -2.38
CA LYS A 150 -14.85 -12.28 -0.99
C LYS A 150 -15.98 -11.29 -0.75
N GLY A 151 -16.39 -10.53 -1.76
CA GLY A 151 -17.41 -9.49 -1.63
C GLY A 151 -16.98 -8.33 -0.75
N VAL A 152 -15.68 -8.05 -0.65
CA VAL A 152 -15.18 -6.91 0.10
C VAL A 152 -15.50 -5.62 -0.66
N PRO A 153 -16.24 -4.67 -0.06
CA PRO A 153 -16.57 -3.43 -0.71
C PRO A 153 -15.31 -2.56 -0.86
N LEU A 154 -15.04 -2.11 -2.07
CA LEU A 154 -13.97 -1.16 -2.35
C LEU A 154 -14.48 0.28 -2.25
N ALA A 155 -13.62 1.23 -1.89
CA ALA A 155 -13.96 2.64 -1.93
C ALA A 155 -14.18 3.10 -3.40
N GLU A 156 -15.19 3.96 -3.62
CA GLU A 156 -15.63 4.42 -4.94
C GLU A 156 -14.65 5.39 -5.65
N GLN A 157 -13.35 5.21 -5.52
CA GLN A 157 -12.39 6.07 -6.23
C GLN A 157 -12.35 5.82 -7.75
N TYR A 158 -13.15 4.89 -8.26
CA TYR A 158 -13.19 4.47 -9.65
C TYR A 158 -14.38 5.00 -10.46
N THR A 159 -15.27 5.76 -9.84
CA THR A 159 -16.32 6.44 -10.58
C THR A 159 -15.79 7.73 -11.17
N VAL A 160 -15.44 7.67 -12.43
CA VAL A 160 -15.35 8.83 -13.32
C VAL A 160 -16.50 8.75 -14.29
#